data_25598987cfdb9bbd176b1f2d963d8dbc
#
_entry.id   25598987cfdb9bbd176b1f2d963d8dbc
#
_cell.length_a   1.000
_cell.length_b   1.000
_cell.length_c   1.000
_cell.angle_alpha   90.00
_cell.angle_beta   90.00
_cell.angle_gamma   90.00
#
_symmetry.space_group_name_H-M   'P 1'
#
loop_
_entity.id
_entity.type
_entity.pdbx_description
1 polymer ?
#
loop_
_entity_poly.entity_id
_entity_poly.type
_entity_poly.pdbx_seq_one_letter_code
_entity_poly.pdbx_strand_id
1 'polypeptide(L)'
;VKALFFDRFGGPEVLRYGALPDQALDAGSVLVETSAVGLNFADIYRRQGVYLLEGKAPWIGGYEGVGRIVAVGTGVDRWRIGQRVGFLDVPRAHAARVCAPADRLVALPDDVDDRTAAALLLQGVTAQYLVEDSGRLAAGDQVLVQAASGGVGRLLTQMAAALGAEVHALASTPSKREQARSNGASAVYGYDDWVAQVRRATGDGVDVVYDSIGTTLHDSLAALRPGGRVVIFGKAGGTPPAIDPLSLMEQSKGVVGGDLWTYLNRAESRQSRADRLFAALRAGMITAPVITTFPLSEGAVAHRLLEDRNFAGKIVLIPDGLR
;
A
#
# COMPACT_ATOMS: atom_id res chain seq x y z
N VAL A 1 -10.97 -22.77 8.74
CA VAL A 1 -9.72 -22.24 8.21
C VAL A 1 -8.80 -21.78 9.34
N LYS A 2 -7.49 -22.00 9.22
CA LYS A 2 -6.48 -21.37 10.10
C LYS A 2 -6.29 -19.92 9.69
N ALA A 3 -6.38 -18.99 10.66
CA ALA A 3 -6.35 -17.56 10.38
C ALA A 3 -5.77 -16.76 11.56
N LEU A 4 -5.25 -15.58 11.25
CA LEU A 4 -4.91 -14.53 12.21
C LEU A 4 -6.12 -13.60 12.33
N PHE A 5 -6.67 -13.47 13.54
CA PHE A 5 -7.90 -12.75 13.80
C PHE A 5 -7.88 -12.02 15.14
N PHE A 6 -8.88 -11.16 15.36
CA PHE A 6 -9.12 -10.46 16.63
C PHE A 6 -10.62 -10.31 16.87
N ASP A 7 -11.03 -10.17 18.14
CA ASP A 7 -12.42 -10.04 18.55
C ASP A 7 -12.74 -8.69 19.22
N ARG A 8 -11.73 -7.88 19.45
CA ARG A 8 -11.82 -6.51 19.96
C ARG A 8 -10.71 -5.64 19.34
N PHE A 9 -10.94 -4.34 19.30
CA PHE A 9 -9.92 -3.40 18.84
C PHE A 9 -8.82 -3.22 19.90
N GLY A 10 -7.60 -2.90 19.45
CA GLY A 10 -6.48 -2.70 20.35
C GLY A 10 -5.12 -2.77 19.68
N GLY A 11 -4.08 -2.93 20.50
CA GLY A 11 -2.71 -3.15 20.06
C GLY A 11 -2.48 -4.57 19.51
N PRO A 12 -1.24 -4.93 19.13
CA PRO A 12 -0.93 -6.25 18.56
C PRO A 12 -1.31 -7.44 19.47
N GLU A 13 -1.47 -7.22 20.76
CA GLU A 13 -1.84 -8.24 21.77
C GLU A 13 -3.25 -8.78 21.59
N VAL A 14 -4.13 -8.10 20.86
CA VAL A 14 -5.48 -8.60 20.58
C VAL A 14 -5.51 -9.65 19.48
N LEU A 15 -4.42 -9.76 18.71
CA LEU A 15 -4.32 -10.73 17.62
C LEU A 15 -4.15 -12.15 18.14
N ARG A 16 -4.92 -13.08 17.58
CA ARG A 16 -4.90 -14.50 17.87
C ARG A 16 -4.76 -15.28 16.57
N TYR A 17 -4.08 -16.41 16.64
CA TYR A 17 -4.03 -17.38 15.56
C TYR A 17 -4.78 -18.65 15.95
N GLY A 18 -5.65 -19.15 15.09
CA GLY A 18 -6.43 -20.33 15.38
C GLY A 18 -7.35 -20.77 14.26
N ALA A 19 -8.14 -21.79 14.54
CA ALA A 19 -9.15 -22.31 13.63
C ALA A 19 -10.44 -21.47 13.75
N LEU A 20 -10.96 -21.03 12.63
CA LEU A 20 -12.28 -20.43 12.47
C LEU A 20 -13.10 -21.26 11.47
N PRO A 21 -14.44 -21.12 11.46
CA PRO A 21 -15.26 -21.72 10.40
C PRO A 21 -14.76 -21.32 9.01
N ASP A 22 -14.80 -22.25 8.07
CA ASP A 22 -14.51 -21.95 6.68
C ASP A 22 -15.54 -20.96 6.11
N GLN A 23 -15.09 -20.11 5.20
CA GLN A 23 -16.00 -19.27 4.43
C GLN A 23 -16.77 -20.13 3.43
N ALA A 24 -18.07 -19.86 3.28
CA ALA A 24 -18.83 -20.46 2.19
C ALA A 24 -18.25 -19.99 0.85
N LEU A 25 -18.24 -20.89 -0.12
CA LEU A 25 -17.88 -20.55 -1.49
C LEU A 25 -19.12 -20.03 -2.21
N ASP A 26 -19.21 -18.72 -2.32
CA ASP A 26 -20.34 -18.06 -2.96
C ASP A 26 -20.27 -18.17 -4.49
N ALA A 27 -21.43 -18.01 -5.16
CA ALA A 27 -21.47 -17.84 -6.60
C ALA A 27 -20.64 -16.63 -7.02
N GLY A 28 -19.93 -16.72 -8.14
CA GLY A 28 -19.02 -15.67 -8.61
C GLY A 28 -17.69 -15.55 -7.85
N SER A 29 -17.42 -16.44 -6.90
CA SER A 29 -16.19 -16.43 -6.10
C SER A 29 -15.34 -17.68 -6.34
N VAL A 30 -14.09 -17.63 -5.92
CA VAL A 30 -13.17 -18.76 -5.88
C VAL A 30 -12.60 -18.93 -4.47
N LEU A 31 -12.21 -20.14 -4.11
CA LEU A 31 -11.45 -20.41 -2.90
C LEU A 31 -9.95 -20.48 -3.27
N VAL A 32 -9.17 -19.58 -2.70
CA VAL A 32 -7.72 -19.52 -2.88
C VAL A 32 -7.03 -20.09 -1.66
N GLU A 33 -6.19 -21.10 -1.83
CA GLU A 33 -5.22 -21.53 -0.82
C GLU A 33 -4.03 -20.60 -0.89
N THR A 34 -3.81 -19.81 0.16
CA THR A 34 -2.80 -18.74 0.17
C THR A 34 -1.40 -19.31 0.40
N SER A 35 -0.43 -18.81 -0.34
CA SER A 35 1.00 -19.09 -0.16
C SER A 35 1.76 -17.95 0.49
N ALA A 36 1.29 -16.71 0.30
CA ALA A 36 1.86 -15.51 0.88
C ALA A 36 0.79 -14.42 0.99
N VAL A 37 0.72 -13.73 2.11
CA VAL A 37 -0.20 -12.61 2.34
C VAL A 37 0.55 -11.39 2.84
N GLY A 38 0.27 -10.22 2.28
CA GLY A 38 0.96 -8.98 2.63
C GLY A 38 0.38 -8.35 3.90
N LEU A 39 1.26 -7.79 4.73
CA LEU A 39 0.89 -6.97 5.88
C LEU A 39 1.09 -5.49 5.55
N ASN A 40 0.08 -4.67 5.82
CA ASN A 40 0.04 -3.25 5.51
C ASN A 40 -0.35 -2.39 6.73
N PHE A 41 -0.01 -1.10 6.70
CA PHE A 41 -0.40 -0.16 7.75
C PHE A 41 -1.92 -0.03 7.88
N ALA A 42 -2.67 -0.21 6.81
CA ALA A 42 -4.12 -0.25 6.84
C ALA A 42 -4.69 -1.40 7.71
N ASP A 43 -3.95 -2.51 7.87
CA ASP A 43 -4.35 -3.61 8.75
C ASP A 43 -4.18 -3.24 10.22
N ILE A 44 -3.18 -2.40 10.53
CA ILE A 44 -3.02 -1.80 11.86
C ILE A 44 -4.21 -0.89 12.17
N TYR A 45 -4.58 -0.01 11.24
CA TYR A 45 -5.73 0.90 11.43
C TYR A 45 -7.04 0.14 11.65
N ARG A 46 -7.26 -0.96 10.92
CA ARG A 46 -8.44 -1.84 11.08
C ARG A 46 -8.43 -2.52 12.43
N ARG A 47 -7.30 -3.08 12.84
CA ARG A 47 -7.14 -3.69 14.17
C ARG A 47 -7.39 -2.68 15.30
N GLN A 48 -7.02 -1.42 15.10
CA GLN A 48 -7.26 -0.33 16.06
C GLN A 48 -8.69 0.23 16.00
N GLY A 49 -9.52 -0.17 15.04
CA GLY A 49 -10.89 0.32 14.87
C GLY A 49 -11.00 1.72 14.27
N VAL A 50 -9.92 2.24 13.65
CA VAL A 50 -9.88 3.59 13.07
C VAL A 50 -9.96 3.60 11.54
N TYR A 51 -10.24 2.46 10.93
CA TYR A 51 -10.47 2.30 9.49
C TYR A 51 -11.55 1.26 9.21
N LEU A 52 -12.14 1.30 8.01
CA LEU A 52 -13.24 0.42 7.61
C LEU A 52 -12.89 -1.05 7.81
N LEU A 53 -13.77 -1.78 8.49
CA LEU A 53 -13.68 -3.20 8.73
C LEU A 53 -15.06 -3.83 8.52
N GLU A 54 -15.13 -4.84 7.66
CA GLU A 54 -16.40 -5.48 7.29
C GLU A 54 -16.80 -6.57 8.30
N GLY A 55 -18.11 -6.72 8.49
CA GLY A 55 -18.70 -7.80 9.28
C GLY A 55 -18.62 -7.60 10.80
N LYS A 56 -18.75 -8.72 11.51
CA LYS A 56 -18.73 -8.81 12.99
C LYS A 56 -17.53 -9.61 13.44
N ALA A 57 -17.11 -9.38 14.70
CA ALA A 57 -16.09 -10.18 15.36
C ALA A 57 -16.45 -11.67 15.38
N PRO A 58 -15.48 -12.60 15.28
CA PRO A 58 -14.05 -12.33 15.14
C PRO A 58 -13.70 -11.88 13.72
N TRP A 59 -12.87 -10.83 13.60
CA TRP A 59 -12.41 -10.30 12.33
C TRP A 59 -11.07 -10.89 11.92
N ILE A 60 -10.98 -11.40 10.70
CA ILE A 60 -9.72 -11.77 10.07
C ILE A 60 -9.19 -10.55 9.34
N GLY A 61 -7.93 -10.17 9.59
CA GLY A 61 -7.27 -9.06 8.92
C GLY A 61 -6.83 -9.37 7.49
N GLY A 62 -6.15 -8.38 6.86
CA GLY A 62 -5.53 -8.53 5.54
C GLY A 62 -6.46 -8.28 4.36
N TYR A 63 -5.88 -7.73 3.29
CA TYR A 63 -6.61 -7.36 2.06
C TYR A 63 -5.84 -7.68 0.77
N GLU A 64 -4.68 -8.34 0.87
CA GLU A 64 -3.91 -8.80 -0.28
C GLU A 64 -3.28 -10.16 -0.01
N GLY A 65 -3.04 -10.91 -1.07
CA GLY A 65 -2.34 -12.18 -1.00
C GLY A 65 -2.12 -12.82 -2.36
N VAL A 66 -1.41 -13.92 -2.32
CA VAL A 66 -1.08 -14.78 -3.46
C VAL A 66 -1.36 -16.22 -3.07
N GLY A 67 -1.79 -17.02 -4.03
CA GLY A 67 -2.04 -18.44 -3.80
C GLY A 67 -2.50 -19.18 -5.04
N ARG A 68 -3.06 -20.37 -4.83
CA ARG A 68 -3.64 -21.20 -5.89
C ARG A 68 -5.12 -21.43 -5.65
N ILE A 69 -5.88 -21.40 -6.72
CA ILE A 69 -7.31 -21.70 -6.69
C ILE A 69 -7.50 -23.19 -6.36
N VAL A 70 -8.24 -23.51 -5.32
CA VAL A 70 -8.57 -24.88 -4.90
C VAL A 70 -10.03 -25.24 -5.12
N ALA A 71 -10.91 -24.26 -5.27
CA ALA A 71 -12.31 -24.47 -5.66
C ALA A 71 -12.83 -23.24 -6.43
N VAL A 72 -13.82 -23.49 -7.28
CA VAL A 72 -14.45 -22.47 -8.15
C VAL A 72 -15.95 -22.51 -7.91
N GLY A 73 -16.55 -21.37 -7.57
CA GLY A 73 -17.98 -21.23 -7.38
C GLY A 73 -18.75 -21.15 -8.69
N THR A 74 -20.06 -21.28 -8.59
CA THR A 74 -20.95 -21.22 -9.74
C THR A 74 -20.83 -19.86 -10.47
N GLY A 75 -20.83 -19.89 -11.80
CA GLY A 75 -20.77 -18.68 -12.64
C GLY A 75 -19.38 -18.07 -12.81
N VAL A 76 -18.32 -18.79 -12.43
CA VAL A 76 -16.93 -18.38 -12.66
C VAL A 76 -16.35 -19.15 -13.85
N ASP A 77 -16.20 -18.49 -14.99
CA ASP A 77 -15.71 -19.08 -16.22
C ASP A 77 -14.23 -18.75 -16.53
N ARG A 78 -13.73 -17.66 -15.97
CA ARG A 78 -12.37 -17.15 -16.26
C ARG A 78 -11.27 -17.94 -15.55
N TRP A 79 -11.54 -18.53 -14.38
CA TRP A 79 -10.55 -19.12 -13.50
C TRP A 79 -10.67 -20.65 -13.42
N ARG A 80 -9.56 -21.34 -13.14
CA ARG A 80 -9.49 -22.81 -13.04
C ARG A 80 -8.80 -23.24 -11.76
N ILE A 81 -9.17 -24.38 -11.21
CA ILE A 81 -8.48 -25.03 -10.08
C ILE A 81 -7.00 -25.26 -10.47
N GLY A 82 -6.11 -25.03 -9.50
CA GLY A 82 -4.66 -25.09 -9.65
C GLY A 82 -4.02 -23.81 -10.20
N GLN A 83 -4.79 -22.88 -10.74
CA GLN A 83 -4.28 -21.64 -11.30
C GLN A 83 -3.70 -20.75 -10.21
N ARG A 84 -2.52 -20.18 -10.44
CA ARG A 84 -1.83 -19.25 -9.57
C ARG A 84 -2.40 -17.86 -9.75
N VAL A 85 -2.75 -17.19 -8.65
CA VAL A 85 -3.39 -15.87 -8.66
C VAL A 85 -2.88 -15.00 -7.53
N GLY A 86 -2.90 -13.69 -7.77
CA GLY A 86 -2.86 -12.67 -6.72
C GLY A 86 -4.23 -12.06 -6.52
N PHE A 87 -4.44 -11.47 -5.37
CA PHE A 87 -5.63 -10.68 -5.08
C PHE A 87 -5.29 -9.47 -4.23
N LEU A 88 -5.99 -8.39 -4.46
CA LEU A 88 -5.95 -7.16 -3.67
C LEU A 88 -7.38 -6.64 -3.53
N ASP A 89 -7.66 -5.93 -2.43
CA ASP A 89 -9.02 -5.54 -2.06
C ASP A 89 -9.94 -6.72 -1.74
N VAL A 90 -9.37 -7.81 -1.24
CA VAL A 90 -10.13 -8.95 -0.76
C VAL A 90 -9.96 -9.06 0.74
N PRO A 91 -11.02 -8.80 1.53
CA PRO A 91 -10.95 -8.87 2.99
C PRO A 91 -10.67 -10.28 3.48
N ARG A 92 -10.20 -10.39 4.72
CA ARG A 92 -9.92 -11.66 5.41
C ARG A 92 -8.73 -12.42 4.82
N ALA A 93 -7.76 -11.70 4.25
CA ALA A 93 -6.60 -12.30 3.59
C ALA A 93 -5.60 -12.97 4.54
N HIS A 94 -5.57 -12.60 5.83
CA HIS A 94 -4.69 -13.24 6.82
C HIS A 94 -5.21 -14.62 7.24
N ALA A 95 -5.42 -15.50 6.28
CA ALA A 95 -5.91 -16.86 6.45
C ALA A 95 -5.25 -17.82 5.48
N ALA A 96 -5.20 -19.12 5.84
CA ALA A 96 -4.66 -20.16 4.98
C ALA A 96 -5.52 -20.39 3.71
N ARG A 97 -6.79 -20.03 3.74
CA ARG A 97 -7.70 -20.06 2.59
C ARG A 97 -8.60 -18.84 2.62
N VAL A 98 -8.82 -18.25 1.44
CA VAL A 98 -9.59 -17.02 1.26
C VAL A 98 -10.63 -17.23 0.16
N CYS A 99 -11.89 -16.93 0.45
CA CYS A 99 -12.93 -16.84 -0.56
C CYS A 99 -12.86 -15.45 -1.20
N ALA A 100 -12.49 -15.40 -2.47
CA ALA A 100 -12.27 -14.16 -3.20
C ALA A 100 -13.26 -14.02 -4.37
N PRO A 101 -13.92 -12.87 -4.55
CA PRO A 101 -14.66 -12.57 -5.76
C PRO A 101 -13.76 -12.73 -7.00
N ALA A 102 -14.25 -13.42 -8.02
CA ALA A 102 -13.48 -13.78 -9.20
C ALA A 102 -12.96 -12.57 -10.00
N ASP A 103 -13.65 -11.44 -9.90
CA ASP A 103 -13.29 -10.16 -10.52
C ASP A 103 -12.21 -9.39 -9.74
N ARG A 104 -11.89 -9.80 -8.50
CA ARG A 104 -10.82 -9.22 -7.68
C ARG A 104 -9.49 -9.95 -7.81
N LEU A 105 -9.44 -11.01 -8.60
CA LEU A 105 -8.21 -11.76 -8.84
C LEU A 105 -7.42 -11.17 -10.02
N VAL A 106 -6.11 -11.35 -9.95
CA VAL A 106 -5.17 -11.06 -11.03
C VAL A 106 -4.33 -12.28 -11.34
N ALA A 107 -4.11 -12.55 -12.62
CA ALA A 107 -3.12 -13.51 -13.06
C ALA A 107 -1.73 -12.97 -12.73
N LEU A 108 -0.85 -13.81 -12.25
CA LEU A 108 0.52 -13.46 -11.90
C LEU A 108 1.49 -14.01 -12.96
N PRO A 109 2.53 -13.27 -13.30
CA PRO A 109 3.56 -13.75 -14.18
C PRO A 109 4.40 -14.86 -13.51
N ASP A 110 4.85 -15.85 -14.30
CA ASP A 110 5.56 -17.02 -13.80
C ASP A 110 6.96 -16.71 -13.25
N ASP A 111 7.57 -15.63 -13.73
CA ASP A 111 8.92 -15.16 -13.34
C ASP A 111 8.96 -14.34 -12.07
N VAL A 112 7.82 -14.08 -11.42
CA VAL A 112 7.72 -13.38 -10.13
C VAL A 112 7.24 -14.37 -9.07
N ASP A 113 8.05 -14.62 -8.05
CA ASP A 113 7.68 -15.52 -6.95
C ASP A 113 6.55 -14.97 -6.07
N ASP A 114 5.93 -15.85 -5.26
CA ASP A 114 4.74 -15.53 -4.47
C ASP A 114 5.02 -14.45 -3.40
N ARG A 115 6.21 -14.47 -2.79
CA ARG A 115 6.57 -13.49 -1.75
C ARG A 115 6.77 -12.11 -2.35
N THR A 116 7.45 -12.05 -3.50
CA THR A 116 7.64 -10.81 -4.26
C THR A 116 6.30 -10.25 -4.75
N ALA A 117 5.42 -11.10 -5.28
CA ALA A 117 4.11 -10.67 -5.73
C ALA A 117 3.25 -10.14 -4.56
N ALA A 118 3.19 -10.86 -3.41
CA ALA A 118 2.48 -10.40 -2.20
C ALA A 118 3.11 -9.15 -1.57
N ALA A 119 4.41 -8.92 -1.78
CA ALA A 119 5.08 -7.72 -1.29
C ALA A 119 4.78 -6.48 -2.13
N LEU A 120 4.50 -6.65 -3.42
CA LEU A 120 4.39 -5.53 -4.36
C LEU A 120 2.94 -5.17 -4.70
N LEU A 121 2.03 -6.14 -4.73
CA LEU A 121 0.75 -6.00 -5.44
C LEU A 121 -0.08 -4.81 -4.92
N LEU A 122 -0.43 -4.77 -3.65
CA LEU A 122 -1.24 -3.68 -3.08
C LEU A 122 -0.49 -2.34 -3.08
N GLN A 123 0.75 -2.35 -2.59
CA GLN A 123 1.53 -1.12 -2.46
C GLN A 123 1.95 -0.55 -3.81
N GLY A 124 2.26 -1.43 -4.78
CA GLY A 124 2.63 -1.02 -6.13
C GLY A 124 1.48 -0.44 -6.92
N VAL A 125 0.32 -1.08 -6.87
CA VAL A 125 -0.89 -0.54 -7.51
C VAL A 125 -1.35 0.75 -6.81
N THR A 126 -1.13 0.86 -5.49
CA THR A 126 -1.35 2.12 -4.77
C THR A 126 -0.42 3.23 -5.29
N ALA A 127 0.88 2.98 -5.41
CA ALA A 127 1.81 3.96 -5.94
C ALA A 127 1.46 4.36 -7.39
N GLN A 128 1.02 3.42 -8.22
CA GLN A 128 0.58 3.72 -9.60
C GLN A 128 -0.57 4.72 -9.66
N TYR A 129 -1.68 4.46 -8.93
CA TYR A 129 -2.82 5.39 -9.03
C TYR A 129 -2.49 6.75 -8.40
N LEU A 130 -1.60 6.78 -7.40
CA LEU A 130 -1.12 8.03 -6.83
C LEU A 130 -0.37 8.87 -7.86
N VAL A 131 0.52 8.24 -8.65
CA VAL A 131 1.26 8.91 -9.73
C VAL A 131 0.33 9.30 -10.87
N GLU A 132 -0.45 8.36 -11.38
CA GLU A 132 -1.19 8.51 -12.64
C GLU A 132 -2.51 9.29 -12.48
N ASP A 133 -3.30 8.96 -11.45
CA ASP A 133 -4.68 9.43 -11.33
C ASP A 133 -4.82 10.61 -10.34
N SER A 134 -4.26 10.48 -9.13
CA SER A 134 -4.40 11.51 -8.10
C SER A 134 -3.38 12.63 -8.27
N GLY A 135 -2.12 12.30 -8.44
CA GLY A 135 -1.02 13.25 -8.63
C GLY A 135 -0.97 13.79 -10.05
N ARG A 136 -1.29 12.96 -11.03
CA ARG A 136 -1.20 13.26 -12.46
C ARG A 136 0.16 13.83 -12.83
N LEU A 137 1.21 13.10 -12.40
CA LEU A 137 2.58 13.53 -12.61
C LEU A 137 2.95 13.53 -14.09
N ALA A 138 3.77 14.51 -14.44
CA ALA A 138 4.44 14.62 -15.74
C ALA A 138 5.96 14.67 -15.55
N ALA A 139 6.69 14.38 -16.60
CA ALA A 139 8.14 14.57 -16.61
C ALA A 139 8.50 16.03 -16.36
N GLY A 140 9.46 16.26 -15.48
CA GLY A 140 9.89 17.60 -15.07
C GLY A 140 9.12 18.18 -13.88
N ASP A 141 8.03 17.54 -13.40
CA ASP A 141 7.37 17.97 -12.18
C ASP A 141 8.30 17.82 -10.97
N GLN A 142 8.24 18.77 -10.05
CA GLN A 142 8.89 18.68 -8.74
C GLN A 142 7.89 18.07 -7.74
N VAL A 143 8.26 16.96 -7.12
CA VAL A 143 7.36 16.23 -6.22
C VAL A 143 7.99 15.99 -4.86
N LEU A 144 7.19 16.11 -3.81
CA LEU A 144 7.58 15.75 -2.46
C LEU A 144 6.88 14.49 -2.01
N VAL A 145 7.67 13.48 -1.61
CA VAL A 145 7.15 12.21 -1.08
C VAL A 145 7.45 12.14 0.41
N GLN A 146 6.40 12.11 1.23
CA GLN A 146 6.54 11.87 2.66
C GLN A 146 6.69 10.38 2.97
N ALA A 147 7.38 10.05 4.06
CA ALA A 147 7.70 8.68 4.44
C ALA A 147 8.27 7.86 3.25
N ALA A 148 9.19 8.46 2.49
CA ALA A 148 9.70 7.94 1.22
C ALA A 148 10.42 6.58 1.31
N SER A 149 10.83 6.14 2.50
CA SER A 149 11.36 4.80 2.76
C SER A 149 10.30 3.76 3.15
N GLY A 150 9.05 4.18 3.36
CA GLY A 150 7.92 3.28 3.64
C GLY A 150 7.49 2.50 2.40
N GLY A 151 6.63 1.48 2.57
CA GLY A 151 6.27 0.57 1.49
C GLY A 151 5.74 1.26 0.23
N VAL A 152 4.70 2.11 0.35
CA VAL A 152 4.17 2.88 -0.78
C VAL A 152 5.12 4.01 -1.16
N GLY A 153 5.66 4.76 -0.19
CA GLY A 153 6.54 5.91 -0.43
C GLY A 153 7.77 5.55 -1.28
N ARG A 154 8.35 4.39 -1.02
CA ARG A 154 9.47 3.85 -1.78
C ARG A 154 9.13 3.61 -3.26
N LEU A 155 8.02 2.92 -3.53
CA LEU A 155 7.57 2.63 -4.89
C LEU A 155 7.13 3.90 -5.62
N LEU A 156 6.48 4.81 -4.90
CA LEU A 156 6.09 6.12 -5.41
C LEU A 156 7.32 6.95 -5.82
N THR A 157 8.39 6.95 -4.99
CA THR A 157 9.67 7.61 -5.32
C THR A 157 10.27 7.03 -6.59
N GLN A 158 10.33 5.69 -6.71
CA GLN A 158 10.89 5.02 -7.89
C GLN A 158 10.07 5.31 -9.16
N MET A 159 8.74 5.23 -9.07
CA MET A 159 7.85 5.47 -10.22
C MET A 159 7.89 6.93 -10.67
N ALA A 160 7.91 7.89 -9.73
CA ALA A 160 8.02 9.31 -10.05
C ALA A 160 9.37 9.63 -10.71
N ALA A 161 10.48 9.10 -10.18
CA ALA A 161 11.80 9.26 -10.77
C ALA A 161 11.88 8.62 -12.17
N ALA A 162 11.32 7.41 -12.35
CA ALA A 162 11.29 6.74 -13.66
C ALA A 162 10.44 7.51 -14.71
N LEU A 163 9.44 8.27 -14.27
CA LEU A 163 8.65 9.16 -15.12
C LEU A 163 9.44 10.42 -15.53
N GLY A 164 10.55 10.72 -14.85
CA GLY A 164 11.35 11.93 -15.08
C GLY A 164 10.94 13.12 -14.20
N ALA A 165 10.24 12.88 -13.10
CA ALA A 165 9.99 13.91 -12.09
C ALA A 165 11.22 14.11 -11.19
N GLU A 166 11.41 15.33 -10.68
CA GLU A 166 12.40 15.65 -9.66
C GLU A 166 11.83 15.32 -8.26
N VAL A 167 12.37 14.27 -7.62
CA VAL A 167 11.80 13.76 -6.39
C VAL A 167 12.53 14.29 -5.16
N HIS A 168 11.82 15.05 -4.35
CA HIS A 168 12.18 15.45 -3.00
C HIS A 168 11.58 14.45 -2.01
N ALA A 169 12.36 13.92 -1.07
CA ALA A 169 11.94 12.85 -0.19
C ALA A 169 12.09 13.22 1.29
N LEU A 170 11.06 12.94 2.09
CA LEU A 170 11.12 13.05 3.54
C LEU A 170 11.28 11.67 4.19
N ALA A 171 12.29 11.53 5.06
CA ALA A 171 12.48 10.33 5.86
C ALA A 171 13.13 10.65 7.22
N SER A 172 12.72 9.91 8.27
CA SER A 172 13.00 10.26 9.67
C SER A 172 14.46 10.06 10.09
N THR A 173 15.13 9.02 9.57
CA THR A 173 16.51 8.68 9.98
C THR A 173 17.51 8.83 8.83
N PRO A 174 18.81 9.01 9.13
CA PRO A 174 19.84 9.05 8.08
C PRO A 174 19.82 7.83 7.17
N SER A 175 19.67 6.62 7.72
CA SER A 175 19.57 5.37 6.95
C SER A 175 18.37 5.37 6.00
N LYS A 176 17.20 5.83 6.46
CA LYS A 176 15.98 5.93 5.63
C LYS A 176 16.12 7.00 4.55
N ARG A 177 16.83 8.09 4.82
CA ARG A 177 17.15 9.09 3.80
C ARG A 177 18.05 8.53 2.71
N GLU A 178 19.05 7.71 3.09
CA GLU A 178 19.89 7.04 2.10
C GLU A 178 19.12 6.04 1.25
N GLN A 179 18.20 5.29 1.84
CA GLN A 179 17.29 4.43 1.09
C GLN A 179 16.42 5.22 0.11
N ALA A 180 15.91 6.40 0.51
CA ALA A 180 15.14 7.24 -0.40
C ALA A 180 16.01 7.74 -1.58
N ARG A 181 17.27 8.10 -1.32
CA ARG A 181 18.24 8.48 -2.35
C ARG A 181 18.52 7.32 -3.32
N SER A 182 18.75 6.13 -2.80
CA SER A 182 18.96 4.90 -3.61
C SER A 182 17.71 4.52 -4.43
N ASN A 183 16.52 4.96 -4.02
CA ASN A 183 15.27 4.76 -4.75
C ASN A 183 15.00 5.86 -5.79
N GLY A 184 15.92 6.79 -6.05
CA GLY A 184 15.80 7.79 -7.09
C GLY A 184 15.40 9.19 -6.61
N ALA A 185 15.37 9.46 -5.29
CA ALA A 185 15.15 10.82 -4.81
C ALA A 185 16.34 11.72 -5.14
N SER A 186 16.08 12.86 -5.79
CA SER A 186 17.07 13.88 -6.14
C SER A 186 17.56 14.63 -4.89
N ALA A 187 16.67 14.86 -3.92
CA ALA A 187 16.98 15.49 -2.66
C ALA A 187 16.25 14.78 -1.50
N VAL A 188 16.87 14.73 -0.32
CA VAL A 188 16.30 14.08 0.86
C VAL A 188 16.42 14.95 2.09
N TYR A 189 15.37 14.97 2.93
CA TYR A 189 15.27 15.84 4.10
C TYR A 189 14.81 15.02 5.33
N GLY A 190 15.14 15.54 6.53
CA GLY A 190 14.48 15.16 7.77
C GLY A 190 13.16 15.90 7.94
N TYR A 191 12.49 15.69 9.08
CA TYR A 191 11.23 16.40 9.37
C TYR A 191 11.42 17.75 10.08
N ASP A 192 12.66 18.13 10.40
CA ASP A 192 12.97 19.42 11.01
C ASP A 192 13.13 20.48 9.90
N ASP A 193 12.39 21.58 9.99
CA ASP A 193 12.45 22.73 9.06
C ASP A 193 12.39 22.39 7.55
N TRP A 194 11.77 21.23 7.23
CA TRP A 194 11.78 20.67 5.88
C TRP A 194 11.07 21.56 4.84
N VAL A 195 10.03 22.29 5.25
CA VAL A 195 9.30 23.19 4.34
C VAL A 195 10.23 24.27 3.81
N ALA A 196 11.00 24.92 4.70
CA ALA A 196 11.95 25.95 4.29
C ALA A 196 13.08 25.38 3.42
N GLN A 197 13.55 24.17 3.74
CA GLN A 197 14.58 23.49 2.95
C GLN A 197 14.08 23.14 1.53
N VAL A 198 12.88 22.58 1.41
CA VAL A 198 12.25 22.25 0.12
C VAL A 198 12.04 23.52 -0.69
N ARG A 199 11.44 24.56 -0.13
CA ARG A 199 11.22 25.83 -0.83
C ARG A 199 12.52 26.50 -1.28
N ARG A 200 13.58 26.40 -0.49
CA ARG A 200 14.91 26.89 -0.88
C ARG A 200 15.48 26.12 -2.08
N ALA A 201 15.26 24.81 -2.14
CA ALA A 201 15.75 23.96 -3.22
C ALA A 201 14.93 24.15 -4.52
N THR A 202 13.63 24.38 -4.41
CA THR A 202 12.69 24.42 -5.54
C THR A 202 12.33 25.84 -6.00
N GLY A 203 12.71 26.88 -5.25
CA GLY A 203 12.30 28.27 -5.47
C GLY A 203 10.86 28.51 -4.97
N ASP A 204 9.87 28.23 -5.80
CA ASP A 204 8.46 28.52 -5.51
C ASP A 204 7.73 27.41 -4.73
N GLY A 205 8.31 26.25 -4.57
CA GLY A 205 7.72 25.06 -3.99
C GLY A 205 7.53 23.94 -5.03
N VAL A 206 6.97 22.81 -4.57
CA VAL A 206 6.77 21.62 -5.42
C VAL A 206 5.38 21.61 -6.09
N ASP A 207 5.25 20.87 -7.20
CA ASP A 207 4.00 20.67 -7.92
C ASP A 207 3.02 19.79 -7.14
N VAL A 208 3.55 18.70 -6.57
CA VAL A 208 2.73 17.69 -5.84
C VAL A 208 3.42 17.30 -4.56
N VAL A 209 2.65 17.25 -3.47
CA VAL A 209 3.05 16.62 -2.20
C VAL A 209 2.22 15.37 -2.00
N TYR A 210 2.87 14.23 -1.80
CA TYR A 210 2.24 12.98 -1.40
C TYR A 210 2.33 12.83 0.12
N ASP A 211 1.20 13.04 0.80
CA ASP A 211 1.09 13.02 2.26
C ASP A 211 0.43 11.73 2.75
N SER A 212 1.23 10.87 3.40
CA SER A 212 0.78 9.66 4.10
C SER A 212 0.74 9.82 5.62
N ILE A 213 1.14 10.98 6.14
CA ILE A 213 1.28 11.26 7.57
C ILE A 213 -0.02 11.84 8.12
N GLY A 214 -0.66 12.72 7.38
CA GLY A 214 -1.91 13.38 7.74
C GLY A 214 -1.72 14.61 8.61
N THR A 215 -1.08 14.50 9.77
CA THR A 215 -0.83 15.63 10.68
C THR A 215 0.04 16.73 10.09
N THR A 216 0.73 16.46 9.01
CA THR A 216 1.62 17.37 8.27
C THR A 216 0.91 18.17 7.17
N LEU A 217 -0.43 18.12 7.07
CA LEU A 217 -1.19 18.71 5.97
C LEU A 217 -0.91 20.20 5.75
N HIS A 218 -0.83 21.00 6.82
CA HIS A 218 -0.52 22.43 6.69
C HIS A 218 0.88 22.68 6.15
N ASP A 219 1.86 21.93 6.61
CA ASP A 219 3.23 21.99 6.11
C ASP A 219 3.31 21.51 4.65
N SER A 220 2.55 20.47 4.30
CA SER A 220 2.41 19.98 2.94
C SER A 220 1.87 21.07 1.98
N LEU A 221 0.84 21.81 2.42
CA LEU A 221 0.31 22.95 1.68
C LEU A 221 1.31 24.09 1.60
N ALA A 222 2.09 24.36 2.66
CA ALA A 222 3.11 25.40 2.67
C ALA A 222 4.28 25.08 1.71
N ALA A 223 4.59 23.81 1.49
CA ALA A 223 5.64 23.38 0.57
C ALA A 223 5.26 23.46 -0.92
N LEU A 224 3.97 23.58 -1.25
CA LEU A 224 3.49 23.69 -2.62
C LEU A 224 3.77 25.06 -3.25
N ARG A 225 4.07 25.07 -4.53
CA ARG A 225 3.96 26.28 -5.36
C ARG A 225 2.49 26.68 -5.58
N PRO A 226 2.20 27.91 -6.04
CA PRO A 226 0.86 28.24 -6.54
C PRO A 226 0.43 27.28 -7.66
N GLY A 227 -0.81 26.80 -7.62
CA GLY A 227 -1.35 25.82 -8.55
C GLY A 227 -1.00 24.36 -8.22
N GLY A 228 -0.17 24.11 -7.21
CA GLY A 228 0.21 22.78 -6.76
C GLY A 228 -0.88 22.07 -5.95
N ARG A 229 -0.69 20.77 -5.68
CA ARG A 229 -1.67 19.96 -4.94
C ARG A 229 -1.03 19.04 -3.91
N VAL A 230 -1.73 18.82 -2.79
CA VAL A 230 -1.44 17.75 -1.84
C VAL A 230 -2.32 16.55 -2.17
N VAL A 231 -1.74 15.38 -2.30
CA VAL A 231 -2.44 14.10 -2.39
C VAL A 231 -2.36 13.41 -1.03
N ILE A 232 -3.48 13.35 -0.29
CA ILE A 232 -3.57 12.66 0.99
C ILE A 232 -3.97 11.21 0.73
N PHE A 233 -3.15 10.26 1.16
CA PHE A 233 -3.41 8.82 1.01
C PHE A 233 -3.15 8.01 2.28
N GLY A 234 -2.91 8.66 3.41
CA GLY A 234 -2.68 8.00 4.69
C GLY A 234 -2.80 8.96 5.87
N LYS A 235 -2.72 8.38 7.08
CA LYS A 235 -2.77 9.10 8.35
C LYS A 235 -1.86 8.48 9.40
N ALA A 236 -0.65 8.09 9.01
CA ALA A 236 0.29 7.39 9.90
C ALA A 236 0.71 8.23 11.12
N GLY A 237 0.63 9.55 11.04
CA GLY A 237 0.86 10.48 12.14
C GLY A 237 -0.40 10.87 12.92
N GLY A 238 -1.58 10.52 12.44
CA GLY A 238 -2.87 10.88 13.04
C GLY A 238 -3.82 11.58 12.07
N THR A 239 -4.93 12.06 12.60
CA THR A 239 -5.97 12.74 11.83
C THR A 239 -5.44 14.06 11.23
N PRO A 240 -5.64 14.30 9.92
CA PRO A 240 -5.29 15.58 9.32
C PRO A 240 -6.03 16.74 9.98
N PRO A 241 -5.39 17.92 10.15
CA PRO A 241 -6.06 19.12 10.63
C PRO A 241 -7.11 19.61 9.61
N ALA A 242 -8.08 20.36 10.09
CA ALA A 242 -9.03 21.05 9.21
C ALA A 242 -8.32 22.13 8.39
N ILE A 243 -8.78 22.35 7.16
CA ILE A 243 -8.29 23.41 6.28
C ILE A 243 -9.42 24.37 5.93
N ASP A 244 -9.10 25.66 5.83
CA ASP A 244 -10.01 26.66 5.30
C ASP A 244 -9.99 26.63 3.76
N PRO A 245 -11.13 26.35 3.09
CA PRO A 245 -11.18 26.35 1.63
C PRO A 245 -10.79 27.69 1.00
N LEU A 246 -10.99 28.82 1.68
CA LEU A 246 -10.62 30.13 1.18
C LEU A 246 -9.09 30.26 1.03
N SER A 247 -8.33 29.69 1.96
CA SER A 247 -6.86 29.67 1.87
C SER A 247 -6.35 28.90 0.64
N LEU A 248 -7.08 27.88 0.20
CA LEU A 248 -6.75 27.16 -1.05
C LEU A 248 -7.03 28.02 -2.28
N MET A 249 -8.16 28.73 -2.27
CA MET A 249 -8.55 29.63 -3.36
C MET A 249 -7.53 30.76 -3.53
N GLU A 250 -7.12 31.42 -2.45
CA GLU A 250 -6.16 32.54 -2.48
C GLU A 250 -4.81 32.18 -3.09
N GLN A 251 -4.39 30.91 -2.97
CA GLN A 251 -3.10 30.42 -3.46
C GLN A 251 -3.25 29.49 -4.66
N SER A 252 -4.47 29.27 -5.16
CA SER A 252 -4.79 28.32 -6.23
C SER A 252 -4.27 26.91 -5.95
N LYS A 253 -4.25 26.48 -4.69
CA LYS A 253 -3.77 25.16 -4.28
C LYS A 253 -4.91 24.15 -4.19
N GLY A 254 -4.59 22.86 -4.33
CA GLY A 254 -5.56 21.79 -4.24
C GLY A 254 -5.23 20.76 -3.15
N VAL A 255 -6.27 20.10 -2.63
CA VAL A 255 -6.15 18.90 -1.82
C VAL A 255 -6.96 17.80 -2.49
N VAL A 256 -6.34 16.65 -2.72
CA VAL A 256 -6.93 15.50 -3.39
C VAL A 256 -6.84 14.29 -2.47
N GLY A 257 -7.93 13.55 -2.30
CA GLY A 257 -7.92 12.25 -1.63
C GLY A 257 -7.40 11.16 -2.56
N GLY A 258 -6.70 10.20 -2.01
CA GLY A 258 -6.28 9.01 -2.73
C GLY A 258 -6.88 7.75 -2.08
N ASP A 259 -7.81 7.08 -2.77
CA ASP A 259 -8.38 5.80 -2.36
C ASP A 259 -8.29 4.78 -3.50
N LEU A 260 -7.50 3.74 -3.28
CA LEU A 260 -7.23 2.69 -4.26
C LEU A 260 -8.51 2.02 -4.78
N TRP A 261 -9.49 1.81 -3.91
CA TRP A 261 -10.70 1.06 -4.24
C TRP A 261 -11.54 1.73 -5.33
N THR A 262 -11.51 3.05 -5.42
CA THR A 262 -12.16 3.83 -6.48
C THR A 262 -11.58 3.52 -7.86
N TYR A 263 -10.29 3.20 -7.94
CA TYR A 263 -9.57 2.92 -9.19
C TYR A 263 -9.52 1.44 -9.57
N LEU A 264 -9.98 0.55 -8.69
CA LEU A 264 -10.03 -0.90 -8.91
C LEU A 264 -11.46 -1.43 -9.09
N ASN A 265 -12.30 -0.71 -9.77
CA ASN A 265 -13.73 -1.00 -9.91
C ASN A 265 -14.07 -2.05 -10.99
N ARG A 266 -13.09 -2.49 -11.80
CA ARG A 266 -13.25 -3.49 -12.86
C ARG A 266 -12.10 -4.49 -12.86
N ALA A 267 -12.39 -5.74 -13.23
CA ALA A 267 -11.40 -6.82 -13.33
C ALA A 267 -10.28 -6.47 -14.32
N GLU A 268 -10.63 -5.88 -15.48
CA GLU A 268 -9.67 -5.49 -16.53
C GLU A 268 -8.74 -4.39 -16.04
N SER A 269 -9.26 -3.37 -15.34
CA SER A 269 -8.45 -2.30 -14.76
C SER A 269 -7.47 -2.85 -13.73
N ARG A 270 -7.92 -3.79 -12.89
CA ARG A 270 -7.12 -4.46 -11.87
C ARG A 270 -5.99 -5.27 -12.50
N GLN A 271 -6.30 -6.10 -13.51
CA GLN A 271 -5.30 -6.88 -14.24
C GLN A 271 -4.30 -5.98 -14.96
N SER A 272 -4.77 -4.97 -15.69
CA SER A 272 -3.91 -4.03 -16.41
C SER A 272 -2.93 -3.31 -15.49
N ARG A 273 -3.36 -2.90 -14.28
CA ARG A 273 -2.46 -2.29 -13.30
C ARG A 273 -1.43 -3.28 -12.77
N ALA A 274 -1.83 -4.51 -12.48
CA ALA A 274 -0.91 -5.57 -12.08
C ALA A 274 0.12 -5.88 -13.17
N ASP A 275 -0.32 -5.99 -14.42
CA ASP A 275 0.57 -6.26 -15.58
C ASP A 275 1.62 -5.15 -15.74
N ARG A 276 1.22 -3.88 -15.65
CA ARG A 276 2.14 -2.74 -15.72
C ARG A 276 3.09 -2.69 -14.52
N LEU A 277 2.62 -3.03 -13.33
CA LEU A 277 3.45 -3.11 -12.14
C LEU A 277 4.58 -4.13 -12.32
N PHE A 278 4.25 -5.34 -12.76
CA PHE A 278 5.25 -6.38 -12.99
C PHE A 278 6.12 -6.11 -14.23
N ALA A 279 5.61 -5.42 -15.24
CA ALA A 279 6.42 -4.93 -16.35
C ALA A 279 7.46 -3.88 -15.87
N ALA A 280 7.07 -2.96 -14.99
CA ALA A 280 7.98 -1.98 -14.41
C ALA A 280 9.08 -2.66 -13.54
N LEU A 281 8.72 -3.73 -12.81
CA LEU A 281 9.70 -4.54 -12.07
C LEU A 281 10.72 -5.19 -13.01
N ARG A 282 10.28 -5.82 -14.10
CA ARG A 282 11.16 -6.44 -15.10
C ARG A 282 12.07 -5.44 -15.81
N ALA A 283 11.54 -4.25 -16.07
CA ALA A 283 12.30 -3.17 -16.71
C ALA A 283 13.29 -2.48 -15.74
N GLY A 284 13.31 -2.87 -14.46
CA GLY A 284 14.16 -2.22 -13.45
C GLY A 284 13.72 -0.79 -13.08
N MET A 285 12.53 -0.36 -13.53
CA MET A 285 11.95 0.94 -13.14
C MET A 285 11.56 0.98 -11.66
N ILE A 286 11.20 -0.16 -11.12
CA ILE A 286 11.02 -0.39 -9.68
C ILE A 286 11.80 -1.64 -9.27
N THR A 287 12.10 -1.73 -7.98
CA THR A 287 12.75 -2.91 -7.38
C THR A 287 11.87 -3.50 -6.29
N ALA A 288 11.97 -4.79 -6.04
CA ALA A 288 11.29 -5.40 -4.90
C ALA A 288 11.83 -4.85 -3.56
N PRO A 289 11.01 -4.71 -2.53
CA PRO A 289 11.49 -4.35 -1.19
C PRO A 289 12.32 -5.48 -0.57
N VAL A 290 13.08 -5.16 0.47
CA VAL A 290 13.55 -6.19 1.39
C VAL A 290 12.33 -6.82 2.07
N ILE A 291 12.16 -8.14 1.89
CA ILE A 291 11.02 -8.88 2.40
C ILE A 291 11.41 -9.58 3.70
N THR A 292 10.68 -9.30 4.77
CA THR A 292 10.76 -10.04 6.03
C THR A 292 9.54 -10.94 6.14
N THR A 293 9.75 -12.24 6.31
CA THR A 293 8.66 -13.21 6.41
C THR A 293 8.43 -13.65 7.84
N PHE A 294 7.16 -13.84 8.20
CA PHE A 294 6.73 -14.46 9.45
C PHE A 294 5.73 -15.57 9.16
N PRO A 295 5.69 -16.65 9.94
CA PRO A 295 4.53 -17.55 9.93
C PRO A 295 3.27 -16.75 10.30
N LEU A 296 2.14 -17.12 9.73
CA LEU A 296 0.86 -16.45 10.00
C LEU A 296 0.51 -16.51 11.50
N SER A 297 0.93 -17.57 12.21
CA SER A 297 0.81 -17.71 13.66
C SER A 297 1.59 -16.65 14.46
N GLU A 298 2.61 -16.04 13.88
CA GLU A 298 3.38 -14.98 14.50
C GLU A 298 2.93 -13.56 14.09
N GLY A 299 1.72 -13.44 13.55
CA GLY A 299 1.18 -12.17 13.06
C GLY A 299 1.20 -11.03 14.08
N ALA A 300 1.04 -11.33 15.39
CA ALA A 300 1.16 -10.32 16.44
C ALA A 300 2.59 -9.74 16.55
N VAL A 301 3.61 -10.56 16.32
CA VAL A 301 5.03 -10.13 16.28
C VAL A 301 5.25 -9.28 15.03
N ALA A 302 4.74 -9.74 13.89
CA ALA A 302 4.82 -9.04 12.62
C ALA A 302 4.19 -7.64 12.67
N HIS A 303 3.00 -7.52 13.31
CA HIS A 303 2.34 -6.23 13.52
C HIS A 303 3.17 -5.29 14.41
N ARG A 304 3.76 -5.80 15.52
CA ARG A 304 4.67 -5.00 16.35
C ARG A 304 5.86 -4.47 15.57
N LEU A 305 6.47 -5.32 14.74
CA LEU A 305 7.60 -4.91 13.92
C LEU A 305 7.20 -3.83 12.90
N LEU A 306 6.02 -3.95 12.27
CA LEU A 306 5.54 -2.94 11.32
C LEU A 306 5.26 -1.58 12.00
N GLU A 307 4.81 -1.61 13.26
CA GLU A 307 4.59 -0.40 14.08
C GLU A 307 5.91 0.23 14.56
N ASP A 308 7.02 -0.52 14.55
CA ASP A 308 8.34 0.01 14.89
C ASP A 308 8.80 0.99 13.80
N ARG A 309 9.00 2.23 14.21
CA ARG A 309 9.45 3.31 13.31
C ARG A 309 10.83 3.07 12.69
N ASN A 310 11.61 2.12 13.21
CA ASN A 310 12.91 1.75 12.64
C ASN A 310 12.80 0.70 11.53
N PHE A 311 11.66 0.00 11.42
CA PHE A 311 11.48 -0.99 10.36
C PHE A 311 11.47 -0.33 8.97
N ALA A 312 12.14 -0.98 8.03
CA ALA A 312 12.11 -0.64 6.60
C ALA A 312 12.01 -1.93 5.77
N GLY A 313 11.13 -1.94 4.80
CA GLY A 313 10.87 -3.11 3.96
C GLY A 313 9.39 -3.47 3.90
N LYS A 314 9.10 -4.71 3.55
CA LYS A 314 7.75 -5.28 3.50
C LYS A 314 7.67 -6.54 4.34
N ILE A 315 6.65 -6.66 5.13
CA ILE A 315 6.32 -7.88 5.87
C ILE A 315 5.34 -8.71 5.04
N VAL A 316 5.66 -9.98 4.90
CA VAL A 316 4.80 -10.99 4.26
C VAL A 316 4.58 -12.12 5.27
N LEU A 317 3.32 -12.46 5.49
CA LEU A 317 2.93 -13.58 6.35
C LEU A 317 2.76 -14.83 5.48
N ILE A 318 3.30 -15.95 5.97
CA ILE A 318 3.27 -17.25 5.29
C ILE A 318 2.34 -18.17 6.09
N PRO A 319 1.33 -18.79 5.47
CA PRO A 319 0.51 -19.80 6.15
C PRO A 319 1.35 -20.91 6.74
N ASP A 320 1.03 -21.31 7.99
CA ASP A 320 1.78 -22.35 8.69
C ASP A 320 1.65 -23.70 7.97
N GLY A 321 2.76 -24.42 7.84
CA GLY A 321 2.83 -25.69 7.13
C GLY A 321 3.31 -25.60 5.68
N LEU A 322 3.41 -24.40 5.12
CA LEU A 322 4.09 -24.13 3.85
C LEU A 322 5.56 -23.77 4.16
N ARG A 323 6.49 -24.66 3.82
CA ARG A 323 7.95 -24.44 3.92
C ARG A 323 8.57 -24.22 2.55
#